data_970877a322f1451bd536d9ed6451cca6
#
_entry.id   970877a322f1451bd536d9ed6451cca6
#
_cell.length_a   1.000
_cell.length_b   1.000
_cell.length_c   1.000
_cell.angle_alpha   90.00
_cell.angle_beta   90.00
_cell.angle_gamma   90.00
#
_symmetry.space_group_name_H-M   'P 1'
#
loop_
_entity.id
_entity.type
_entity.pdbx_description
1 polymer ?
#
loop_
_entity_poly.entity_id
_entity_poly.type
_entity_poly.pdbx_seq_one_letter_code
_entity_poly.pdbx_strand_id
1 'polypeptide(L)'
;MKRGFLLGMLSVCCLTAQAGPQINVGTVYDYLDADKSTYLKRVFNSGDATAFVKVNVLEIIYGADGVPQEVPVQNAADGASRNGVMASPARLIVPAQGMQGTRLLYMGERDRERYFRVRFVPVVPEKEDEFVVSSEEREDYKNSLSAGVNVMTGFGTIFFVRPKDARFATVINDTEKRYELRNDGNTVLIVDEFKSCSLSKESDCGATTKHHVLAGKTFAFDKEKGREYRFFLIEGSEKKSMKTASR
;
A
#
# COMPACT_ATOMS: atom_id res chain seq x y z
N MET A 1 11.19 26.16 69.72
CA MET A 1 10.19 26.09 68.63
C MET A 1 10.84 25.44 67.42
N LYS A 2 10.60 24.09 67.24
CA LYS A 2 11.14 23.30 66.12
C LYS A 2 10.02 23.11 65.09
N ARG A 3 10.15 23.75 63.92
CA ARG A 3 9.25 23.54 62.75
C ARG A 3 9.76 22.35 61.94
N GLY A 4 9.10 21.25 62.02
CA GLY A 4 9.31 20.06 61.16
C GLY A 4 8.70 20.35 59.77
N PHE A 5 9.54 20.25 58.73
CA PHE A 5 9.15 20.38 57.34
C PHE A 5 8.84 18.95 56.82
N LEU A 6 7.55 18.62 56.65
CA LEU A 6 7.11 17.37 56.07
C LEU A 6 7.17 17.50 54.53
N LEU A 7 8.20 16.92 53.89
CA LEU A 7 8.26 16.79 52.45
C LEU A 7 7.36 15.60 52.02
N GLY A 8 6.19 15.91 51.52
CA GLY A 8 5.32 14.91 50.87
C GLY A 8 5.88 14.51 49.53
N MET A 9 6.37 13.30 49.42
CA MET A 9 6.87 12.66 48.19
C MET A 9 5.66 12.28 47.29
N LEU A 10 5.32 13.13 46.32
CA LEU A 10 4.26 12.86 45.36
C LEU A 10 4.80 11.82 44.35
N SER A 11 4.49 10.53 44.59
CA SER A 11 4.80 9.44 43.65
C SER A 11 3.87 9.54 42.47
N VAL A 12 4.36 10.08 41.33
CA VAL A 12 3.66 10.08 40.05
C VAL A 12 3.74 8.67 39.50
N CYS A 13 2.67 7.88 39.67
CA CYS A 13 2.48 6.63 38.93
C CYS A 13 2.32 6.95 37.45
N CYS A 14 3.39 6.81 36.65
CA CYS A 14 3.30 6.78 35.19
C CYS A 14 2.48 5.53 34.82
N LEU A 15 1.20 5.72 34.52
CA LEU A 15 0.38 4.71 33.83
C LEU A 15 0.97 4.60 32.42
N THR A 16 1.70 3.52 32.15
CA THR A 16 2.13 3.17 30.79
C THR A 16 0.88 2.82 30.00
N ALA A 17 0.43 3.73 29.13
CA ALA A 17 -0.59 3.42 28.16
C ALA A 17 -0.03 2.30 27.25
N GLN A 18 -0.58 1.10 27.38
CA GLN A 18 -0.20 -0.01 26.53
C GLN A 18 -0.84 0.21 25.18
N ALA A 19 -0.01 0.52 24.17
CA ALA A 19 -0.47 0.67 22.80
C ALA A 19 -0.76 -0.73 22.23
N GLY A 20 -1.94 -0.93 21.65
CA GLY A 20 -2.28 -2.15 20.92
C GLY A 20 -1.37 -2.42 19.72
N PRO A 21 -1.67 -3.43 18.88
CA PRO A 21 -0.88 -3.73 17.70
C PRO A 21 -0.97 -2.60 16.67
N GLN A 22 0.18 -2.21 16.09
CA GLN A 22 0.30 -1.17 15.06
C GLN A 22 1.03 -1.73 13.85
N ILE A 23 0.28 -2.17 12.85
CA ILE A 23 0.89 -2.72 11.64
C ILE A 23 1.28 -1.65 10.63
N ASN A 24 2.31 -1.96 9.83
CA ASN A 24 2.74 -1.20 8.67
C ASN A 24 3.15 -2.18 7.56
N VAL A 25 2.77 -1.89 6.32
CA VAL A 25 3.01 -2.75 5.16
C VAL A 25 4.05 -2.16 4.19
N GLY A 26 4.71 -1.08 4.57
CA GLY A 26 5.66 -0.35 3.72
C GLY A 26 4.96 0.34 2.55
N THR A 27 5.34 0.00 1.32
CA THR A 27 4.73 0.57 0.11
C THR A 27 3.28 0.13 -0.04
N VAL A 28 2.43 1.04 -0.53
CA VAL A 28 1.03 0.74 -0.84
C VAL A 28 0.82 0.35 -2.31
N TYR A 29 1.87 0.40 -3.11
CA TYR A 29 1.90 -0.03 -4.50
C TYR A 29 3.05 -0.99 -4.71
N ASP A 30 2.77 -2.18 -5.21
CA ASP A 30 3.74 -3.23 -5.47
C ASP A 30 3.57 -3.73 -6.91
N TYR A 31 4.67 -4.17 -7.54
CA TYR A 31 4.68 -4.56 -8.95
C TYR A 31 5.33 -5.93 -9.09
N LEU A 32 4.66 -6.82 -9.83
CA LEU A 32 5.19 -8.13 -10.21
C LEU A 32 5.61 -8.09 -11.67
N ASP A 33 6.91 -8.13 -11.90
CA ASP A 33 7.47 -8.14 -13.25
C ASP A 33 7.12 -9.43 -14.01
N ALA A 34 7.24 -9.37 -15.33
CA ALA A 34 6.81 -10.44 -16.22
C ALA A 34 7.56 -11.77 -15.98
N ASP A 35 8.80 -11.72 -15.56
CA ASP A 35 9.69 -12.86 -15.27
C ASP A 35 9.48 -13.48 -13.89
N LYS A 36 8.66 -12.86 -13.03
CA LYS A 36 8.43 -13.30 -11.65
C LYS A 36 7.01 -13.82 -11.46
N SER A 37 6.87 -14.88 -10.69
CA SER A 37 5.56 -15.43 -10.26
C SER A 37 5.22 -15.14 -8.81
N THR A 38 6.18 -14.58 -8.04
CA THR A 38 6.00 -14.35 -6.61
C THR A 38 6.56 -13.00 -6.18
N TYR A 39 5.93 -12.42 -5.16
CA TYR A 39 6.38 -11.20 -4.50
C TYR A 39 6.30 -11.37 -2.98
N LEU A 40 7.38 -11.04 -2.25
CA LEU A 40 7.38 -11.10 -0.78
C LEU A 40 6.92 -9.77 -0.20
N LYS A 41 5.76 -9.76 0.41
CA LYS A 41 5.24 -8.61 1.15
C LYS A 41 5.51 -8.77 2.63
N ARG A 42 6.12 -7.75 3.26
CA ARG A 42 6.40 -7.74 4.69
C ARG A 42 5.38 -6.89 5.44
N VAL A 43 5.00 -7.37 6.61
CA VAL A 43 4.14 -6.66 7.56
C VAL A 43 4.96 -6.46 8.83
N PHE A 44 5.12 -5.22 9.23
CA PHE A 44 5.81 -4.81 10.44
C PHE A 44 4.78 -4.49 11.51
N ASN A 45 5.12 -4.74 12.76
CA ASN A 45 4.30 -4.35 13.90
C ASN A 45 5.16 -3.49 14.83
N SER A 46 4.87 -2.20 14.91
CA SER A 46 5.54 -1.26 15.82
C SER A 46 4.80 -1.08 17.15
N GLY A 47 3.70 -1.80 17.37
CA GLY A 47 2.96 -1.80 18.62
C GLY A 47 3.54 -2.73 19.68
N ASP A 48 3.01 -2.65 20.88
CA ASP A 48 3.49 -3.40 22.05
C ASP A 48 2.76 -4.74 22.25
N ALA A 49 1.73 -5.02 21.46
CA ALA A 49 0.99 -6.29 21.44
C ALA A 49 1.19 -7.01 20.09
N THR A 50 1.12 -8.35 20.12
CA THR A 50 1.12 -9.17 18.89
C THR A 50 -0.04 -8.78 17.98
N ALA A 51 0.21 -8.66 16.67
CA ALA A 51 -0.82 -8.42 15.65
C ALA A 51 -1.22 -9.73 14.98
N PHE A 52 -2.49 -10.06 15.00
CA PHE A 52 -3.09 -11.12 14.19
C PHE A 52 -3.66 -10.49 12.92
N VAL A 53 -3.10 -10.83 11.76
CA VAL A 53 -3.41 -10.12 10.51
C VAL A 53 -3.97 -11.08 9.47
N LYS A 54 -5.19 -10.81 9.00
CA LYS A 54 -5.78 -11.49 7.84
C LYS A 54 -5.30 -10.80 6.57
N VAL A 55 -4.83 -11.59 5.60
CA VAL A 55 -4.46 -11.11 4.26
C VAL A 55 -5.52 -11.57 3.28
N ASN A 56 -6.28 -10.61 2.74
CA ASN A 56 -7.33 -10.85 1.76
C ASN A 56 -6.94 -10.27 0.42
N VAL A 57 -7.20 -10.99 -0.67
CA VAL A 57 -6.89 -10.55 -2.03
C VAL A 57 -8.18 -10.48 -2.84
N LEU A 58 -8.40 -9.36 -3.50
CA LEU A 58 -9.50 -9.11 -4.43
C LEU A 58 -8.90 -8.65 -5.76
N GLU A 59 -9.51 -9.01 -6.87
CA GLU A 59 -9.13 -8.46 -8.17
C GLU A 59 -9.84 -7.12 -8.40
N ILE A 60 -9.12 -6.15 -8.97
CA ILE A 60 -9.70 -4.86 -9.38
C ILE A 60 -9.96 -4.93 -10.87
N ILE A 61 -11.23 -4.86 -11.25
CA ILE A 61 -11.69 -4.85 -12.64
C ILE A 61 -12.25 -3.47 -12.94
N TYR A 62 -11.86 -2.90 -14.08
CA TYR A 62 -12.40 -1.64 -14.56
C TYR A 62 -13.55 -1.91 -15.52
N GLY A 63 -14.74 -1.40 -15.21
CA GLY A 63 -15.90 -1.42 -16.09
C GLY A 63 -15.71 -0.56 -17.33
N ALA A 64 -16.65 -0.61 -18.25
CA ALA A 64 -16.67 0.23 -19.45
C ALA A 64 -16.69 1.75 -19.12
N ASP A 65 -17.27 2.10 -17.97
CA ASP A 65 -17.32 3.45 -17.39
C ASP A 65 -15.98 3.88 -16.76
N GLY A 66 -15.01 2.98 -16.68
CA GLY A 66 -13.71 3.20 -16.05
C GLY A 66 -13.74 3.18 -14.50
N VAL A 67 -14.88 2.82 -13.90
CA VAL A 67 -15.00 2.70 -12.44
C VAL A 67 -14.40 1.38 -11.97
N PRO A 68 -13.46 1.40 -10.99
CA PRO A 68 -12.89 0.18 -10.46
C PRO A 68 -13.90 -0.57 -9.58
N GLN A 69 -13.99 -1.88 -9.78
CA GLN A 69 -14.75 -2.80 -8.95
C GLN A 69 -13.84 -3.85 -8.35
N GLU A 70 -14.00 -4.14 -7.07
CA GLU A 70 -13.25 -5.19 -6.38
C GLU A 70 -14.09 -6.46 -6.36
N VAL A 71 -13.58 -7.52 -6.97
CA VAL A 71 -14.24 -8.82 -7.05
C VAL A 71 -13.38 -9.92 -6.42
N PRO A 72 -13.99 -11.01 -5.89
CA PRO A 72 -13.22 -12.15 -5.42
C PRO A 72 -12.36 -12.74 -6.54
N VAL A 73 -11.14 -13.17 -6.20
CA VAL A 73 -10.26 -13.89 -7.15
C VAL A 73 -10.92 -15.21 -7.50
N GLN A 74 -11.22 -15.39 -8.79
CA GLN A 74 -11.91 -16.59 -9.30
C GLN A 74 -10.94 -17.76 -9.40
N ASN A 75 -11.48 -18.97 -9.26
CA ASN A 75 -10.77 -20.18 -9.67
C ASN A 75 -10.74 -20.26 -11.20
N ALA A 76 -9.76 -20.97 -11.76
CA ALA A 76 -9.76 -21.27 -13.17
C ALA A 76 -10.99 -22.11 -13.55
N ALA A 77 -11.34 -22.14 -14.84
CA ALA A 77 -12.54 -22.81 -15.34
C ALA A 77 -12.59 -24.33 -15.03
N ASP A 78 -11.42 -24.95 -14.80
CA ASP A 78 -11.28 -26.36 -14.38
C ASP A 78 -11.57 -26.57 -12.88
N GLY A 79 -11.79 -25.50 -12.10
CA GLY A 79 -12.01 -25.55 -10.67
C GLY A 79 -10.80 -26.01 -9.84
N ALA A 80 -9.72 -26.46 -10.48
CA ALA A 80 -8.57 -27.08 -9.84
C ALA A 80 -7.47 -26.06 -9.50
N SER A 81 -7.40 -24.95 -10.24
CA SER A 81 -6.37 -23.92 -10.03
C SER A 81 -6.99 -22.54 -9.81
N ARG A 82 -6.28 -21.67 -9.11
CA ARG A 82 -6.67 -20.26 -8.98
C ARG A 82 -6.16 -19.47 -10.17
N ASN A 83 -6.99 -18.56 -10.66
CA ASN A 83 -6.61 -17.64 -11.72
C ASN A 83 -6.46 -16.22 -11.15
N GLY A 84 -5.31 -15.93 -10.55
CA GLY A 84 -5.03 -14.64 -9.95
C GLY A 84 -3.98 -14.72 -8.86
N VAL A 85 -4.04 -13.82 -7.89
CA VAL A 85 -3.09 -13.70 -6.78
C VAL A 85 -3.61 -14.44 -5.55
N MET A 86 -2.72 -15.19 -4.91
CA MET A 86 -2.94 -15.82 -3.61
C MET A 86 -1.88 -15.35 -2.62
N ALA A 87 -2.28 -15.05 -1.39
CA ALA A 87 -1.37 -14.80 -0.28
C ALA A 87 -1.05 -16.10 0.48
N SER A 88 0.23 -16.36 0.75
CA SER A 88 0.68 -17.54 1.52
C SER A 88 1.84 -17.17 2.45
N PRO A 89 1.64 -17.29 3.78
CA PRO A 89 0.38 -17.56 4.48
C PRO A 89 -0.62 -16.38 4.39
N ALA A 90 -1.92 -16.68 4.43
CA ALA A 90 -2.98 -15.67 4.47
C ALA A 90 -3.32 -15.22 5.91
N ARG A 91 -2.69 -15.81 6.89
CA ARG A 91 -2.79 -15.49 8.32
C ARG A 91 -1.40 -15.23 8.86
N LEU A 92 -1.17 -14.05 9.41
CA LEU A 92 0.12 -13.66 9.98
C LEU A 92 -0.03 -13.40 11.47
N ILE A 93 0.87 -13.98 12.25
CA ILE A 93 1.05 -13.65 13.67
C ILE A 93 2.33 -12.82 13.74
N VAL A 94 2.19 -11.51 13.87
CA VAL A 94 3.31 -10.57 13.86
C VAL A 94 3.63 -10.15 15.29
N PRO A 95 4.75 -10.61 15.86
CA PRO A 95 5.12 -10.26 17.23
C PRO A 95 5.18 -8.74 17.46
N ALA A 96 5.01 -8.31 18.71
CA ALA A 96 5.28 -6.93 19.11
C ALA A 96 6.70 -6.53 18.67
N GLN A 97 6.87 -5.33 18.15
CA GLN A 97 8.14 -4.79 17.62
C GLN A 97 8.81 -5.70 16.56
N GLY A 98 8.03 -6.56 15.92
CA GLY A 98 8.50 -7.58 14.99
C GLY A 98 8.00 -7.42 13.56
N MET A 99 8.26 -8.46 12.76
CA MET A 99 7.91 -8.50 11.35
C MET A 99 7.54 -9.93 10.94
N GLN A 100 6.57 -10.04 10.01
CA GLN A 100 6.25 -11.27 9.29
C GLN A 100 6.07 -11.00 7.80
N GLY A 101 6.24 -12.04 6.98
CA GLY A 101 6.06 -11.95 5.53
C GLY A 101 4.99 -12.88 5.00
N THR A 102 4.30 -12.43 3.94
CA THR A 102 3.47 -13.28 3.10
C THR A 102 3.98 -13.22 1.67
N ARG A 103 3.94 -14.35 0.96
CA ARG A 103 4.21 -14.40 -0.47
C ARG A 103 2.90 -14.19 -1.22
N LEU A 104 2.90 -13.21 -2.11
CA LEU A 104 1.86 -13.04 -3.10
C LEU A 104 2.26 -13.87 -4.32
N LEU A 105 1.55 -14.97 -4.56
CA LEU A 105 1.80 -15.88 -5.65
C LEU A 105 0.77 -15.61 -6.75
N TYR A 106 1.25 -15.32 -7.94
CA TYR A 106 0.39 -15.20 -9.11
C TYR A 106 0.32 -16.50 -9.88
N MET A 107 -0.89 -16.93 -10.16
CA MET A 107 -1.21 -18.10 -11.00
C MET A 107 -2.20 -17.66 -12.07
N GLY A 108 -2.00 -18.12 -13.28
CA GLY A 108 -2.83 -17.80 -14.43
C GLY A 108 -2.06 -17.18 -15.60
N GLU A 109 -2.79 -16.88 -16.64
CA GLU A 109 -2.22 -16.30 -17.85
C GLU A 109 -1.86 -14.83 -17.66
N ARG A 110 -0.88 -14.35 -18.45
CA ARG A 110 -0.35 -12.97 -18.42
C ARG A 110 -0.50 -12.31 -19.80
N ASP A 111 -1.66 -12.45 -20.36
CA ASP A 111 -2.05 -11.84 -21.64
C ASP A 111 -2.22 -10.31 -21.51
N ARG A 112 -2.57 -9.84 -20.32
CA ARG A 112 -2.79 -8.44 -19.98
C ARG A 112 -2.33 -8.12 -18.58
N GLU A 113 -2.16 -6.84 -18.27
CA GLU A 113 -1.93 -6.38 -16.91
C GLU A 113 -3.18 -6.60 -16.04
N ARG A 114 -2.96 -7.08 -14.82
CA ARG A 114 -4.04 -7.30 -13.85
C ARG A 114 -3.73 -6.56 -12.55
N TYR A 115 -4.77 -6.16 -11.86
CA TYR A 115 -4.68 -5.34 -10.66
C TYR A 115 -5.37 -6.05 -9.52
N PHE A 116 -4.71 -6.02 -8.34
CA PHE A 116 -5.26 -6.68 -7.15
C PHE A 116 -5.21 -5.76 -5.96
N ARG A 117 -6.29 -5.75 -5.17
CA ARG A 117 -6.33 -5.17 -3.86
C ARG A 117 -5.87 -6.22 -2.85
N VAL A 118 -4.77 -5.96 -2.14
CA VAL A 118 -4.31 -6.80 -1.04
C VAL A 118 -4.60 -6.07 0.25
N ARG A 119 -5.49 -6.63 1.07
CA ARG A 119 -5.90 -6.05 2.35
C ARG A 119 -5.22 -6.77 3.49
N PHE A 120 -4.60 -6.03 4.37
CA PHE A 120 -3.98 -6.48 5.62
C PHE A 120 -4.85 -5.97 6.76
N VAL A 121 -5.62 -6.85 7.36
CA VAL A 121 -6.64 -6.50 8.36
C VAL A 121 -6.22 -7.10 9.70
N PRO A 122 -5.76 -6.28 10.66
CA PRO A 122 -5.55 -6.76 12.01
C PRO A 122 -6.89 -7.08 12.65
N VAL A 123 -6.93 -8.19 13.38
CA VAL A 123 -8.16 -8.71 14.02
C VAL A 123 -7.86 -9.21 15.43
N VAL A 124 -8.88 -9.29 16.27
CA VAL A 124 -8.88 -10.13 17.46
C VAL A 124 -9.13 -11.56 16.96
N PRO A 125 -8.22 -12.53 17.23
CA PRO A 125 -8.33 -13.84 16.63
C PRO A 125 -9.53 -14.61 17.21
N GLU A 126 -10.45 -15.01 16.34
CA GLU A 126 -11.53 -15.93 16.67
C GLU A 126 -11.20 -17.35 16.18
N LYS A 127 -11.99 -18.35 16.61
CA LYS A 127 -11.76 -19.75 16.22
C LYS A 127 -11.87 -19.94 14.71
N GLU A 128 -12.81 -19.25 14.08
CA GLU A 128 -13.12 -19.29 12.66
C GLU A 128 -12.04 -18.61 11.79
N ASP A 129 -11.15 -17.86 12.42
CA ASP A 129 -10.08 -17.15 11.72
C ASP A 129 -8.89 -18.05 11.35
N GLU A 130 -8.86 -19.29 11.87
CA GLU A 130 -7.85 -20.31 11.56
C GLU A 130 -6.41 -19.90 11.89
N PHE A 131 -6.21 -19.01 12.87
CA PHE A 131 -4.89 -18.77 13.43
C PHE A 131 -4.44 -19.96 14.29
N VAL A 132 -3.15 -20.31 14.18
CA VAL A 132 -2.56 -21.40 14.96
C VAL A 132 -2.24 -20.89 16.37
N VAL A 133 -3.29 -20.76 17.18
CA VAL A 133 -3.23 -20.34 18.59
C VAL A 133 -4.24 -21.14 19.41
N SER A 134 -3.93 -21.40 20.67
CA SER A 134 -4.82 -22.11 21.59
C SER A 134 -6.05 -21.25 21.98
N SER A 135 -7.05 -21.88 22.57
CA SER A 135 -8.22 -21.15 23.08
C SER A 135 -7.84 -20.24 24.26
N GLU A 136 -6.91 -20.67 25.10
CA GLU A 136 -6.39 -19.90 26.21
C GLU A 136 -5.66 -18.64 25.73
N GLU A 137 -4.73 -18.77 24.79
CA GLU A 137 -4.01 -17.64 24.19
C GLU A 137 -4.96 -16.63 23.54
N ARG A 138 -6.09 -17.07 22.93
CA ARG A 138 -7.11 -16.17 22.38
C ARG A 138 -7.80 -15.36 23.46
N GLU A 139 -8.24 -16.02 24.52
CA GLU A 139 -8.91 -15.34 25.64
C GLU A 139 -7.97 -14.36 26.35
N ASP A 140 -6.72 -14.75 26.58
CA ASP A 140 -5.71 -13.86 27.16
C ASP A 140 -5.47 -12.64 26.28
N TYR A 141 -5.41 -12.83 24.97
CA TYR A 141 -5.27 -11.73 24.02
C TYR A 141 -6.48 -10.78 24.06
N LYS A 142 -7.71 -11.32 24.06
CA LYS A 142 -8.94 -10.52 24.20
C LYS A 142 -8.93 -9.72 25.50
N ASN A 143 -8.57 -10.35 26.60
CA ASN A 143 -8.52 -9.72 27.91
C ASN A 143 -7.47 -8.60 27.96
N SER A 144 -6.31 -8.80 27.33
CA SER A 144 -5.26 -7.78 27.25
C SER A 144 -5.69 -6.54 26.48
N LEU A 145 -6.56 -6.68 25.47
CA LEU A 145 -7.10 -5.57 24.67
C LEU A 145 -8.32 -4.92 25.33
N SER A 146 -9.03 -5.59 26.23
CA SER A 146 -10.27 -5.07 26.83
C SER A 146 -10.05 -3.95 27.86
N ALA A 147 -8.83 -3.72 28.30
CA ALA A 147 -8.50 -2.71 29.31
C ALA A 147 -8.48 -1.24 28.80
N GLY A 148 -8.90 -0.99 27.54
CA GLY A 148 -8.90 0.34 26.97
C GLY A 148 -9.49 0.41 25.56
N VAL A 149 -9.39 1.58 24.90
CA VAL A 149 -9.77 1.76 23.51
C VAL A 149 -8.59 1.38 22.61
N ASN A 150 -8.71 0.23 21.93
CA ASN A 150 -7.69 -0.23 20.97
C ASN A 150 -8.16 0.04 19.54
N VAL A 151 -7.44 0.89 18.81
CA VAL A 151 -7.69 1.19 17.40
C VAL A 151 -6.75 0.36 16.55
N MET A 152 -7.30 -0.63 15.84
CA MET A 152 -6.55 -1.45 14.90
C MET A 152 -6.73 -0.92 13.48
N THR A 153 -5.66 -0.40 12.88
CA THR A 153 -5.68 0.14 11.52
C THR A 153 -5.24 -0.92 10.51
N GLY A 154 -6.12 -1.21 9.54
CA GLY A 154 -5.81 -2.06 8.40
C GLY A 154 -5.26 -1.27 7.22
N PHE A 155 -4.59 -1.98 6.29
CA PHE A 155 -4.02 -1.40 5.07
C PHE A 155 -4.57 -2.11 3.84
N GLY A 156 -4.83 -1.32 2.78
CA GLY A 156 -5.13 -1.83 1.44
C GLY A 156 -4.04 -1.40 0.47
N THR A 157 -3.31 -2.35 -0.11
CA THR A 157 -2.30 -2.07 -1.13
C THR A 157 -2.82 -2.44 -2.52
N ILE A 158 -2.24 -1.85 -3.56
CA ILE A 158 -2.51 -2.24 -4.95
C ILE A 158 -1.31 -3.02 -5.46
N PHE A 159 -1.56 -4.21 -5.98
CA PHE A 159 -0.57 -5.09 -6.55
C PHE A 159 -0.80 -5.20 -8.05
N PHE A 160 0.16 -4.72 -8.83
CA PHE A 160 0.16 -4.73 -10.29
C PHE A 160 0.87 -5.99 -10.78
N VAL A 161 0.20 -6.78 -11.59
CA VAL A 161 0.79 -7.97 -12.24
C VAL A 161 0.95 -7.64 -13.72
N ARG A 162 2.19 -7.46 -14.17
CA ARG A 162 2.52 -7.10 -15.53
C ARG A 162 2.25 -8.24 -16.51
N PRO A 163 1.86 -7.94 -17.74
CA PRO A 163 1.73 -8.96 -18.80
C PRO A 163 3.08 -9.57 -19.12
N LYS A 164 3.08 -10.75 -19.75
CA LYS A 164 4.30 -11.46 -20.16
C LYS A 164 5.14 -10.60 -21.12
N ASP A 165 4.48 -9.98 -22.10
CA ASP A 165 5.11 -9.11 -23.10
C ASP A 165 4.86 -7.65 -22.73
N ALA A 166 5.35 -7.22 -21.56
CA ALA A 166 5.19 -5.86 -21.06
C ALA A 166 5.87 -4.86 -22.01
N ARG A 167 5.08 -3.90 -22.53
CA ARG A 167 5.56 -2.86 -23.41
C ARG A 167 5.21 -1.49 -22.87
N PHE A 168 6.23 -0.68 -22.67
CA PHE A 168 6.10 0.73 -22.30
C PHE A 168 6.10 1.58 -23.57
N ALA A 169 5.14 2.48 -23.70
CA ALA A 169 5.05 3.43 -24.79
C ALA A 169 4.38 4.71 -24.29
N THR A 170 5.18 5.73 -24.08
CA THR A 170 4.72 7.01 -23.57
C THR A 170 4.69 8.03 -24.70
N VAL A 171 3.54 8.67 -24.93
CA VAL A 171 3.38 9.80 -25.83
C VAL A 171 3.18 11.06 -25.01
N ILE A 172 4.05 12.06 -25.23
CA ILE A 172 4.03 13.32 -24.50
C ILE A 172 3.61 14.43 -25.47
N ASN A 173 2.61 15.21 -25.07
CA ASN A 173 2.22 16.46 -25.69
C ASN A 173 2.42 17.58 -24.66
N ASP A 174 3.47 18.37 -24.88
CA ASP A 174 3.87 19.44 -23.97
C ASP A 174 3.70 20.80 -24.66
N THR A 175 2.57 21.45 -24.37
CA THR A 175 2.26 22.78 -24.89
C THR A 175 2.56 23.88 -23.87
N GLU A 176 2.44 25.13 -24.24
CA GLU A 176 2.61 26.26 -23.31
C GLU A 176 1.64 26.22 -22.12
N LYS A 177 0.40 25.79 -22.35
CA LYS A 177 -0.68 25.84 -21.36
C LYS A 177 -0.99 24.51 -20.68
N ARG A 178 -0.64 23.38 -21.33
CA ARG A 178 -1.08 22.05 -20.89
C ARG A 178 0.01 21.01 -21.17
N TYR A 179 0.17 20.11 -20.23
CA TYR A 179 1.00 18.90 -20.36
C TYR A 179 0.10 17.67 -20.36
N GLU A 180 0.34 16.76 -21.30
CA GLU A 180 -0.35 15.48 -21.39
C GLU A 180 0.66 14.36 -21.60
N LEU A 181 0.50 13.29 -20.83
CA LEU A 181 1.26 12.06 -20.92
C LEU A 181 0.29 10.91 -21.12
N ARG A 182 0.27 10.33 -22.32
CA ARG A 182 -0.59 9.20 -22.66
C ARG A 182 0.20 7.91 -22.65
N ASN A 183 -0.38 6.87 -22.08
CA ASN A 183 0.18 5.53 -22.07
C ASN A 183 -0.37 4.72 -23.26
N ASP A 184 0.41 4.55 -24.31
CA ASP A 184 0.11 3.73 -25.48
C ASP A 184 0.69 2.30 -25.36
N GLY A 185 1.27 1.98 -24.20
CA GLY A 185 1.73 0.64 -23.84
C GLY A 185 0.63 -0.27 -23.37
N ASN A 186 1.01 -1.42 -22.84
CA ASN A 186 0.09 -2.42 -22.26
C ASN A 186 0.30 -2.66 -20.76
N THR A 187 1.08 -1.82 -20.12
CA THR A 187 1.37 -1.88 -18.67
C THR A 187 1.45 -0.47 -18.09
N VAL A 188 1.26 -0.35 -16.80
CA VAL A 188 1.19 0.92 -16.07
C VAL A 188 2.50 1.72 -16.18
N LEU A 189 2.38 3.02 -16.41
CA LEU A 189 3.41 4.03 -16.23
C LEU A 189 3.23 4.71 -14.87
N ILE A 190 4.31 5.17 -14.28
CA ILE A 190 4.26 5.86 -13.00
C ILE A 190 4.82 7.27 -13.17
N VAL A 191 4.02 8.25 -12.80
CA VAL A 191 4.46 9.63 -12.59
C VAL A 191 4.70 9.78 -11.08
N ASP A 192 5.98 9.72 -10.70
CA ASP A 192 6.40 9.71 -9.30
C ASP A 192 6.95 11.07 -8.85
N GLU A 193 6.75 11.39 -7.59
CA GLU A 193 7.20 12.64 -6.98
C GLU A 193 6.74 13.90 -7.78
N PHE A 194 5.56 13.84 -8.39
CA PHE A 194 5.02 14.98 -9.12
C PHE A 194 4.77 16.14 -8.16
N LYS A 195 5.33 17.29 -8.49
CA LYS A 195 5.18 18.53 -7.74
C LYS A 195 5.21 19.76 -8.65
N SER A 196 4.51 20.80 -8.22
CA SER A 196 4.55 22.14 -8.81
C SER A 196 5.39 23.05 -7.93
N CYS A 197 6.40 23.72 -8.50
CA CYS A 197 7.32 24.61 -7.80
C CYS A 197 7.25 26.00 -8.39
N SER A 198 7.51 27.04 -7.59
CA SER A 198 7.65 28.42 -8.07
C SER A 198 8.95 28.60 -8.85
N LEU A 199 8.89 29.28 -9.99
CA LEU A 199 10.09 29.66 -10.74
C LEU A 199 10.92 30.74 -10.04
N SER A 200 10.29 31.58 -9.21
CA SER A 200 10.95 32.67 -8.51
C SER A 200 11.54 32.24 -7.16
N LYS A 201 11.05 31.15 -6.57
CA LYS A 201 11.48 30.67 -5.23
C LYS A 201 11.55 29.14 -5.24
N GLU A 202 12.74 28.60 -5.35
CA GLU A 202 12.98 27.17 -5.54
C GLU A 202 12.45 26.29 -4.35
N SER A 203 12.38 26.85 -3.15
CA SER A 203 11.84 26.16 -1.96
C SER A 203 10.30 26.13 -1.90
N ASP A 204 9.61 26.91 -2.76
CA ASP A 204 8.15 26.97 -2.81
C ASP A 204 7.61 25.91 -3.77
N CYS A 205 7.54 24.69 -3.28
CA CYS A 205 6.95 23.55 -4.00
C CYS A 205 5.71 23.03 -3.25
N GLY A 206 4.72 22.61 -4.00
CA GLY A 206 3.58 21.84 -3.46
C GLY A 206 4.00 20.45 -2.96
N ALA A 207 3.07 19.78 -2.26
CA ALA A 207 3.26 18.40 -1.83
C ALA A 207 3.48 17.47 -3.05
N THR A 208 4.32 16.45 -2.88
CA THR A 208 4.55 15.46 -3.91
C THR A 208 3.38 14.49 -4.03
N THR A 209 3.03 14.13 -5.26
CA THR A 209 2.01 13.11 -5.53
C THR A 209 2.56 12.02 -6.44
N LYS A 210 1.91 10.85 -6.41
CA LYS A 210 2.20 9.71 -7.29
C LYS A 210 0.94 9.36 -8.09
N HIS A 211 1.11 9.21 -9.40
CA HIS A 211 0.02 8.84 -10.30
C HIS A 211 0.38 7.59 -11.09
N HIS A 212 -0.59 6.70 -11.24
CA HIS A 212 -0.50 5.49 -12.06
C HIS A 212 -1.30 5.70 -13.33
N VAL A 213 -0.61 5.71 -14.47
CA VAL A 213 -1.22 5.90 -15.77
C VAL A 213 -1.39 4.52 -16.41
N LEU A 214 -2.59 3.95 -16.27
CA LEU A 214 -2.91 2.63 -16.81
C LEU A 214 -2.86 2.65 -18.34
N ALA A 215 -2.74 1.48 -18.96
CA ALA A 215 -2.77 1.32 -20.40
C ALA A 215 -3.97 2.05 -21.05
N GLY A 216 -3.73 2.83 -22.09
CA GLY A 216 -4.74 3.63 -22.79
C GLY A 216 -5.23 4.88 -22.04
N LYS A 217 -4.69 5.19 -20.84
CA LYS A 217 -5.06 6.38 -20.07
C LYS A 217 -4.07 7.52 -20.24
N THR A 218 -4.53 8.72 -19.87
CA THR A 218 -3.74 9.97 -19.98
C THR A 218 -3.65 10.62 -18.60
N PHE A 219 -2.43 10.99 -18.21
CA PHE A 219 -2.17 11.92 -17.12
C PHE A 219 -1.99 13.31 -17.73
N ALA A 220 -2.74 14.30 -17.25
CA ALA A 220 -2.68 15.64 -17.77
C ALA A 220 -2.87 16.70 -16.67
N PHE A 221 -2.26 17.87 -16.88
CA PHE A 221 -2.45 19.03 -16.03
C PHE A 221 -2.29 20.33 -16.82
N ASP A 222 -2.97 21.37 -16.38
CA ASP A 222 -2.81 22.71 -16.92
C ASP A 222 -1.62 23.42 -16.24
N LYS A 223 -0.85 24.13 -17.02
CA LYS A 223 0.33 24.84 -16.55
C LYS A 223 -0.04 26.25 -16.11
N GLU A 224 0.36 26.58 -14.90
CA GLU A 224 0.21 27.92 -14.34
C GLU A 224 1.44 28.77 -14.64
N LYS A 225 1.22 30.05 -14.97
CA LYS A 225 2.30 31.01 -15.22
C LYS A 225 3.16 31.18 -13.95
N GLY A 226 4.48 31.16 -14.12
CA GLY A 226 5.43 31.26 -13.00
C GLY A 226 5.63 29.97 -12.20
N ARG A 227 5.07 28.83 -12.67
CA ARG A 227 5.25 27.52 -12.06
C ARG A 227 6.04 26.59 -12.98
N GLU A 228 6.82 25.72 -12.36
CA GLU A 228 7.55 24.62 -12.96
C GLU A 228 7.07 23.31 -12.36
N TYR A 229 6.89 22.30 -13.18
CA TYR A 229 6.44 20.96 -12.77
C TYR A 229 7.59 19.99 -12.93
N ARG A 230 7.87 19.26 -11.86
CA ARG A 230 8.97 18.28 -11.75
C ARG A 230 8.41 16.94 -11.34
N PHE A 231 8.86 15.86 -11.97
CA PHE A 231 8.46 14.50 -11.61
C PHE A 231 9.44 13.49 -12.19
N PHE A 232 9.31 12.24 -11.79
CA PHE A 232 9.96 11.13 -12.46
C PHE A 232 8.94 10.33 -13.24
N LEU A 233 9.22 10.06 -14.50
CA LEU A 233 8.52 9.05 -15.28
C LEU A 233 9.23 7.72 -15.11
N ILE A 234 8.47 6.71 -14.65
CA ILE A 234 8.99 5.35 -14.44
C ILE A 234 8.30 4.41 -15.41
N GLU A 235 9.10 3.76 -16.25
CA GLU A 235 8.75 2.76 -17.25
C GLU A 235 9.49 1.47 -16.92
N GLY A 236 8.85 0.57 -16.17
CA GLY A 236 9.51 -0.64 -15.66
C GLY A 236 10.63 -0.32 -14.68
N SER A 237 11.86 -0.64 -15.06
CA SER A 237 13.08 -0.32 -14.30
C SER A 237 13.70 1.04 -14.68
N GLU A 238 13.26 1.63 -15.77
CA GLU A 238 13.77 2.95 -16.21
C GLU A 238 13.10 4.07 -15.42
N LYS A 239 13.91 5.01 -14.93
CA LYS A 239 13.45 6.22 -14.22
C LYS A 239 14.05 7.44 -14.92
N LYS A 240 13.16 8.27 -15.51
CA LYS A 240 13.53 9.49 -16.25
C LYS A 240 13.09 10.73 -15.47
N SER A 241 13.99 11.67 -15.24
CA SER A 241 13.63 12.97 -14.64
C SER A 241 12.97 13.85 -15.68
N MET A 242 11.77 14.34 -15.37
CA MET A 242 10.95 15.18 -16.21
C MET A 242 10.78 16.56 -15.61
N LYS A 243 10.81 17.57 -16.46
CA LYS A 243 10.67 18.98 -16.09
C LYS A 243 9.93 19.74 -17.19
N THR A 244 8.92 20.51 -16.83
CA THR A 244 8.19 21.38 -17.75
C THR A 244 7.69 22.63 -17.03
N ALA A 245 7.56 23.72 -17.77
CA ALA A 245 7.05 24.99 -17.26
C ALA A 245 6.15 25.66 -18.31
N SER A 246 5.29 26.58 -17.89
CA SER A 246 4.71 27.58 -18.82
C SER A 246 5.80 28.58 -19.20
N ARG A 247 6.01 28.78 -20.46
CA ARG A 247 6.95 29.78 -21.00
C ARG A 247 6.34 31.17 -20.97
#